data_9e7ea9c1e6798b27bae19b685da776d5
#
_entry.id   9e7ea9c1e6798b27bae19b685da776d5
#
_cell.length_a   1.000
_cell.length_b   1.000
_cell.length_c   1.000
_cell.angle_alpha   90.00
_cell.angle_beta   90.00
_cell.angle_gamma   90.00
#
_symmetry.space_group_name_H-M   'P 1'
#
loop_
_entity.id
_entity.type
_entity.pdbx_description
1 polymer ?
#
loop_
_entity_poly.entity_id
_entity_poly.type
_entity_poly.pdbx_seq_one_letter_code
_entity_poly.pdbx_strand_id
1 'polypeptide(L)'
;DSQDSIRAQEVSSIVSKEINTRINVDTFTLDRFFKDYSINFVDLMKVDTQGAEELVLEGGAGSLDKIKAIILEVSFFDYYVHKTSFMDIEKYLLPAGFELFSILDISQNPMNGRTDWAEVLYVRK
;
A
#
# COMPACT_ATOMS: atom_id res chain seq x y z
N ASP A 1 -4.31 17.37 24.71
CA ASP A 1 -5.34 18.17 25.38
C ASP A 1 -6.66 17.39 25.40
N SER A 2 -7.50 17.58 26.45
CA SER A 2 -8.67 16.73 26.70
C SER A 2 -9.71 16.71 25.57
N GLN A 3 -9.78 17.73 24.72
CA GLN A 3 -10.71 17.79 23.60
C GLN A 3 -10.27 16.91 22.43
N ASP A 4 -8.98 16.74 22.19
CA ASP A 4 -8.47 15.89 21.11
C ASP A 4 -8.62 14.40 21.47
N SER A 5 -8.48 14.05 22.75
CA SER A 5 -8.73 12.69 23.22
C SER A 5 -10.21 12.32 23.18
N ILE A 6 -11.12 13.26 23.45
CA ILE A 6 -12.57 13.06 23.35
C ILE A 6 -12.99 12.88 21.89
N ARG A 7 -12.47 13.70 20.96
CA ARG A 7 -12.73 13.54 19.52
C ARG A 7 -12.20 12.22 18.97
N ALA A 8 -11.01 11.81 19.38
CA ALA A 8 -10.45 10.52 18.98
C ALA A 8 -11.27 9.34 19.49
N GLN A 9 -11.81 9.42 20.71
CA GLN A 9 -12.72 8.41 21.28
C GLN A 9 -14.09 8.41 20.59
N GLU A 10 -14.64 9.57 20.24
CA GLU A 10 -15.90 9.67 19.51
C GLU A 10 -15.77 9.11 18.09
N VAL A 11 -14.71 9.44 17.37
CA VAL A 11 -14.42 8.88 16.03
C VAL A 11 -14.20 7.38 16.13
N SER A 12 -13.46 6.90 17.12
CA SER A 12 -13.26 5.46 17.37
C SER A 12 -14.57 4.74 17.68
N SER A 13 -15.48 5.37 18.43
CA SER A 13 -16.79 4.79 18.77
C SER A 13 -17.76 4.78 17.58
N ILE A 14 -17.68 5.77 16.71
CA ILE A 14 -18.47 5.82 15.46
C ILE A 14 -17.96 4.77 14.50
N VAL A 15 -16.65 4.68 14.29
CA VAL A 15 -16.02 3.68 13.44
C VAL A 15 -16.29 2.25 13.95
N SER A 16 -16.27 2.03 15.28
CA SER A 16 -16.57 0.70 15.85
C SER A 16 -18.05 0.30 15.73
N LYS A 17 -18.98 1.25 15.59
CA LYS A 17 -20.40 0.95 15.36
C LYS A 17 -20.73 0.63 13.90
N GLU A 18 -19.97 1.14 12.95
CA GLU A 18 -20.21 0.91 11.52
C GLU A 18 -19.53 -0.37 10.98
N ILE A 19 -18.52 -0.91 11.66
CA ILE A 19 -17.73 -2.08 11.21
C ILE A 19 -18.43 -3.44 11.45
N ASN A 20 -19.70 -3.49 11.82
CA ASN A 20 -20.40 -4.76 12.09
C ASN A 20 -21.07 -5.40 10.86
N THR A 21 -20.95 -4.81 9.68
CA THR A 21 -21.49 -5.41 8.46
C THR A 21 -20.37 -6.16 7.72
N ARG A 22 -20.46 -7.49 7.65
CA ARG A 22 -19.58 -8.32 6.83
C ARG A 22 -20.21 -8.53 5.47
N ILE A 23 -19.47 -8.24 4.42
CA ILE A 23 -19.84 -8.54 3.05
C ILE A 23 -18.82 -9.52 2.46
N ASN A 24 -19.29 -10.49 1.69
CA ASN A 24 -18.41 -11.37 0.94
C ASN A 24 -18.08 -10.73 -0.41
N VAL A 25 -16.82 -10.72 -0.77
CA VAL A 25 -16.34 -10.22 -2.07
C VAL A 25 -15.45 -11.29 -2.71
N ASP A 26 -15.55 -11.42 -4.02
CA ASP A 26 -14.62 -12.26 -4.77
C ASP A 26 -13.29 -11.53 -4.92
N THR A 27 -12.20 -12.24 -4.68
CA THR A 27 -10.84 -11.73 -4.86
C THR A 27 -10.09 -12.58 -5.87
N PHE A 28 -9.16 -11.95 -6.56
CA PHE A 28 -8.26 -12.63 -7.49
C PHE A 28 -6.91 -11.91 -7.52
N THR A 29 -5.89 -12.63 -7.95
CA THR A 29 -4.52 -12.12 -8.01
C THR A 29 -4.35 -11.15 -9.18
N LEU A 30 -3.36 -10.27 -9.06
CA LEU A 30 -2.99 -9.37 -10.15
C LEU A 30 -2.54 -10.17 -11.40
N ASP A 31 -1.82 -11.28 -11.22
CA ASP A 31 -1.43 -12.17 -12.33
C ASP A 31 -2.64 -12.72 -13.09
N ARG A 32 -3.69 -13.14 -12.36
CA ARG A 32 -4.94 -13.59 -12.98
C ARG A 32 -5.61 -12.44 -13.74
N PHE A 33 -5.66 -11.25 -13.18
CA PHE A 33 -6.23 -10.07 -13.83
C PHE A 33 -5.51 -9.75 -15.15
N PHE A 34 -4.18 -9.72 -15.15
CA PHE A 34 -3.38 -9.50 -16.36
C PHE A 34 -3.66 -10.55 -17.44
N LYS A 35 -3.79 -11.83 -17.04
CA LYS A 35 -4.10 -12.92 -17.95
C LYS A 35 -5.52 -12.81 -18.50
N ASP A 36 -6.53 -12.64 -17.64
CA ASP A 36 -7.95 -12.63 -18.03
C ASP A 36 -8.28 -11.46 -18.95
N TYR A 37 -7.62 -10.31 -18.77
CA TYR A 37 -7.80 -9.11 -19.60
C TYR A 37 -6.73 -8.93 -20.67
N SER A 38 -5.83 -9.89 -20.87
CA SER A 38 -4.74 -9.86 -21.86
C SER A 38 -3.88 -8.58 -21.76
N ILE A 39 -3.54 -8.17 -20.54
CA ILE A 39 -2.72 -6.99 -20.30
C ILE A 39 -1.26 -7.35 -20.53
N ASN A 40 -0.63 -6.71 -21.50
CA ASN A 40 0.76 -6.97 -21.87
C ASN A 40 1.74 -5.88 -21.44
N PHE A 41 1.22 -4.68 -21.13
CA PHE A 41 2.05 -3.55 -20.72
C PHE A 41 1.24 -2.56 -19.89
N VAL A 42 1.85 -2.02 -18.83
CA VAL A 42 1.32 -0.98 -17.96
C VAL A 42 2.38 0.09 -17.76
N ASP A 43 2.08 1.32 -18.14
CA ASP A 43 2.99 2.45 -17.93
C ASP A 43 3.16 2.79 -16.46
N LEU A 44 2.05 2.86 -15.73
CA LEU A 44 2.01 3.21 -14.33
C LEU A 44 0.92 2.43 -13.60
N MET A 45 1.28 1.79 -12.50
CA MET A 45 0.36 1.16 -11.57
C MET A 45 0.40 1.92 -10.23
N LYS A 46 -0.74 2.36 -9.72
CA LYS A 46 -0.86 2.84 -8.34
C LYS A 46 -1.46 1.75 -7.47
N VAL A 47 -0.81 1.47 -6.34
CA VAL A 47 -1.27 0.52 -5.32
C VAL A 47 -1.54 1.30 -4.04
N ASP A 48 -2.80 1.34 -3.63
CA ASP A 48 -3.27 2.05 -2.44
C ASP A 48 -4.32 1.16 -1.76
N THR A 49 -3.86 0.24 -0.94
CA THR A 49 -4.66 -0.84 -0.34
C THR A 49 -4.68 -0.78 1.19
N GLN A 50 -4.17 0.32 1.74
CA GLN A 50 -4.18 0.60 3.18
C GLN A 50 -3.54 -0.51 4.02
N GLY A 51 -2.34 -0.96 3.60
CA GLY A 51 -1.51 -1.93 4.31
C GLY A 51 -1.43 -3.32 3.68
N ALA A 52 -2.12 -3.56 2.56
CA ALA A 52 -2.08 -4.83 1.84
C ALA A 52 -1.25 -4.78 0.53
N GLU A 53 -0.38 -3.79 0.37
CA GLU A 53 0.44 -3.58 -0.83
C GLU A 53 1.34 -4.78 -1.12
N GLU A 54 1.89 -5.41 -0.07
CA GLU A 54 2.69 -6.63 -0.20
C GLU A 54 1.89 -7.76 -0.85
N LEU A 55 0.63 -7.96 -0.44
CA LEU A 55 -0.23 -9.01 -1.01
C LEU A 55 -0.53 -8.76 -2.49
N VAL A 56 -0.66 -7.50 -2.90
CA VAL A 56 -0.82 -7.14 -4.32
C VAL A 56 0.42 -7.52 -5.11
N LEU A 57 1.62 -7.20 -4.59
CA LEU A 57 2.88 -7.54 -5.25
C LEU A 57 3.12 -9.05 -5.29
N GLU A 58 2.80 -9.77 -4.21
CA GLU A 58 2.85 -11.22 -4.17
C GLU A 58 1.96 -11.85 -5.24
N GLY A 59 0.68 -11.42 -5.30
CA GLY A 59 -0.28 -11.89 -6.29
C GLY A 59 -0.01 -11.42 -7.72
N GLY A 60 0.92 -10.50 -7.92
CA GLY A 60 1.35 -9.94 -9.19
C GLY A 60 2.78 -10.29 -9.59
N ALA A 61 3.47 -11.14 -8.84
CA ALA A 61 4.89 -11.41 -9.03
C ALA A 61 5.24 -11.89 -10.46
N GLY A 62 4.36 -12.63 -11.11
CA GLY A 62 4.52 -13.09 -12.50
C GLY A 62 4.22 -12.02 -13.56
N SER A 63 3.69 -10.85 -13.18
CA SER A 63 3.29 -9.77 -14.10
C SER A 63 4.10 -8.48 -13.89
N LEU A 64 4.98 -8.42 -12.90
CA LEU A 64 5.79 -7.23 -12.61
C LEU A 64 6.67 -6.81 -13.79
N ASP A 65 7.12 -7.76 -14.60
CA ASP A 65 7.91 -7.52 -15.81
C ASP A 65 7.16 -6.73 -16.91
N LYS A 66 5.83 -6.68 -16.81
CA LYS A 66 4.95 -5.93 -17.73
C LYS A 66 4.69 -4.50 -17.29
N ILE A 67 5.13 -4.13 -16.08
CA ILE A 67 4.87 -2.83 -15.47
C ILE A 67 6.14 -1.99 -15.53
N LYS A 68 6.02 -0.74 -15.99
CA LYS A 68 7.15 0.19 -16.08
C LYS A 68 7.40 0.96 -14.80
N ALA A 69 6.34 1.44 -14.17
CA ALA A 69 6.43 2.22 -12.94
C ALA A 69 5.32 1.87 -11.96
N ILE A 70 5.62 1.93 -10.67
CA ILE A 70 4.68 1.62 -9.59
C ILE A 70 4.75 2.73 -8.53
N ILE A 71 3.59 3.28 -8.18
CA ILE A 71 3.42 4.15 -7.01
C ILE A 71 2.71 3.33 -5.92
N LEU A 72 3.25 3.38 -4.71
CA LEU A 72 2.65 2.72 -3.56
C LEU A 72 3.00 3.43 -2.26
N GLU A 73 2.22 3.17 -1.21
CA GLU A 73 2.48 3.66 0.13
C GLU A 73 3.34 2.66 0.91
N VAL A 74 4.34 3.16 1.61
CA VAL A 74 5.15 2.41 2.55
C VAL A 74 4.97 2.95 3.94
N SER A 75 4.73 2.08 4.91
CA SER A 75 4.59 2.45 6.31
C SER A 75 5.90 2.22 7.06
N PHE A 76 6.26 3.20 7.90
CA PHE A 76 7.42 3.12 8.80
C PHE A 76 6.99 2.93 10.26
N PHE A 77 5.69 3.05 10.53
CA PHE A 77 5.12 2.89 11.86
C PHE A 77 3.86 2.03 11.84
N ASP A 78 3.64 1.27 12.94
CA ASP A 78 2.56 0.30 13.06
C ASP A 78 1.22 0.94 13.42
N TYR A 79 0.52 1.50 12.43
CA TYR A 79 -0.87 1.92 12.60
C TYR A 79 -1.89 0.77 12.46
N TYR A 80 -1.53 -0.28 11.74
CA TYR A 80 -2.38 -1.42 11.45
C TYR A 80 -1.70 -2.72 11.87
N VAL A 81 -2.50 -3.73 12.20
CA VAL A 81 -2.02 -5.08 12.59
C VAL A 81 -1.21 -5.74 11.47
N HIS A 82 -1.56 -5.42 10.21
CA HIS A 82 -0.83 -5.85 9.02
C HIS A 82 -0.51 -4.61 8.20
N LYS A 83 0.75 -4.22 8.20
CA LYS A 83 1.25 -3.12 7.36
C LYS A 83 2.30 -3.66 6.42
N THR A 84 2.35 -3.10 5.25
CA THR A 84 3.45 -3.34 4.32
C THR A 84 4.62 -2.43 4.67
N SER A 85 5.73 -3.01 5.07
CA SER A 85 6.97 -2.26 5.32
C SER A 85 7.72 -1.99 4.01
N PHE A 86 8.66 -1.06 4.06
CA PHE A 86 9.57 -0.79 2.95
C PHE A 86 10.33 -2.06 2.48
N MET A 87 10.79 -2.88 3.43
CA MET A 87 11.52 -4.12 3.12
C MET A 87 10.61 -5.17 2.47
N ASP A 88 9.34 -5.24 2.87
CA ASP A 88 8.38 -6.17 2.27
C ASP A 88 8.12 -5.87 0.80
N ILE A 89 8.12 -4.59 0.43
CA ILE A 89 7.98 -4.13 -0.95
C ILE A 89 9.24 -4.46 -1.75
N GLU A 90 10.41 -4.15 -1.21
CA GLU A 90 11.67 -4.30 -1.93
C GLU A 90 11.99 -5.75 -2.27
N LYS A 91 11.58 -6.71 -1.45
CA LYS A 91 11.80 -8.14 -1.73
C LYS A 91 11.11 -8.62 -3.01
N TYR A 92 10.05 -7.91 -3.47
CA TYR A 92 9.38 -8.19 -4.74
C TYR A 92 9.91 -7.30 -5.88
N LEU A 93 10.12 -6.02 -5.60
CA LEU A 93 10.41 -5.05 -6.65
C LEU A 93 11.86 -5.09 -7.12
N LEU A 94 12.83 -5.24 -6.20
CA LEU A 94 14.25 -5.27 -6.59
C LEU A 94 14.59 -6.47 -7.51
N PRO A 95 14.16 -7.72 -7.21
CA PRO A 95 14.39 -8.84 -8.11
C PRO A 95 13.69 -8.69 -9.47
N ALA A 96 12.58 -7.96 -9.53
CA ALA A 96 11.85 -7.67 -10.77
C ALA A 96 12.48 -6.51 -11.59
N GLY A 97 13.60 -5.96 -11.14
CA GLY A 97 14.35 -4.92 -11.85
C GLY A 97 13.90 -3.50 -11.58
N PHE A 98 13.06 -3.28 -10.57
CA PHE A 98 12.68 -1.93 -10.15
C PHE A 98 13.73 -1.32 -9.23
N GLU A 99 13.80 0.00 -9.24
CA GLU A 99 14.56 0.79 -8.29
C GLU A 99 13.68 1.91 -7.72
N LEU A 100 13.91 2.27 -6.46
CA LEU A 100 13.28 3.44 -5.88
C LEU A 100 13.75 4.69 -6.63
N PHE A 101 12.82 5.34 -7.32
CA PHE A 101 13.11 6.51 -8.14
C PHE A 101 12.88 7.81 -7.37
N SER A 102 11.79 7.90 -6.62
CA SER A 102 11.44 9.13 -5.89
C SER A 102 10.55 8.85 -4.68
N ILE A 103 10.66 9.70 -3.68
CA ILE A 103 9.70 9.85 -2.61
C ILE A 103 8.80 11.01 -2.99
N LEU A 104 7.51 10.74 -3.21
CA LEU A 104 6.55 11.73 -3.74
C LEU A 104 5.90 12.54 -2.62
N ASP A 105 5.61 11.88 -1.49
CA ASP A 105 5.00 12.51 -0.33
C ASP A 105 5.46 11.80 0.96
N ILE A 106 5.44 12.55 2.06
CA ILE A 106 5.85 12.05 3.38
C ILE A 106 4.87 12.56 4.43
N SER A 107 4.39 11.65 5.27
CA SER A 107 3.68 12.01 6.49
C SER A 107 4.61 11.92 7.69
N GLN A 108 4.70 13.02 8.43
CA GLN A 108 5.50 13.08 9.65
C GLN A 108 4.62 13.38 10.86
N ASN A 109 4.91 12.71 11.97
CA ASN A 109 4.30 13.03 13.25
C ASN A 109 4.78 14.41 13.71
N PRO A 110 3.87 15.39 13.89
CA PRO A 110 4.24 16.77 14.23
C PRO A 110 4.85 16.90 15.65
N MET A 111 4.63 15.91 16.52
CA MET A 111 5.11 15.95 17.90
C MET A 111 6.59 15.58 18.02
N ASN A 112 7.11 14.72 17.15
CA ASN A 112 8.48 14.20 17.26
C ASN A 112 9.24 14.13 15.93
N GLY A 113 8.60 14.51 14.78
CA GLY A 113 9.21 14.51 13.45
C GLY A 113 9.41 13.13 12.84
N ARG A 114 8.88 12.05 13.46
CA ARG A 114 8.99 10.69 12.91
C ARG A 114 8.21 10.59 11.60
N THR A 115 8.81 9.96 10.60
CA THR A 115 8.10 9.60 9.38
C THR A 115 7.19 8.41 9.65
N ASP A 116 5.90 8.58 9.45
CA ASP A 116 4.90 7.55 9.67
C ASP A 116 4.66 6.71 8.42
N TRP A 117 4.55 7.37 7.26
CA TRP A 117 4.44 6.72 5.95
C TRP A 117 4.99 7.63 4.85
N ALA A 118 5.26 7.05 3.69
CA ALA A 118 5.63 7.78 2.49
C ALA A 118 4.95 7.19 1.25
N GLU A 119 4.60 8.03 0.28
CA GLU A 119 4.24 7.62 -1.07
C GLU A 119 5.52 7.58 -1.92
N VAL A 120 5.80 6.44 -2.53
CA VAL A 120 7.05 6.20 -3.23
C VAL A 120 6.81 5.75 -4.67
N LEU A 121 7.70 6.16 -5.55
CA LEU A 121 7.73 5.78 -6.96
C LEU A 121 8.90 4.83 -7.21
N TYR A 122 8.59 3.66 -7.71
CA TYR A 122 9.55 2.71 -8.26
C TYR A 122 9.46 2.69 -9.79
N VAL A 123 10.61 2.63 -10.44
CA VAL A 123 10.70 2.55 -11.91
C VAL A 123 11.57 1.36 -12.27
N ARG A 124 11.12 0.57 -13.25
CA ARG A 124 11.90 -0.56 -13.77
C ARG A 124 12.96 -0.05 -14.75
N LYS A 125 14.19 -0.53 -14.58
CA LYS A 125 15.33 -0.27 -15.45
C LYS A 125 15.14 -0.83 -16.85
#